data_7b813baeb45499911ba316319de19e8b
#
_entry.id   7b813baeb45499911ba316319de19e8b
#
_cell.length_a   1.000
_cell.length_b   1.000
_cell.length_c   1.000
_cell.angle_alpha   90.00
_cell.angle_beta   90.00
_cell.angle_gamma   90.00
#
_symmetry.space_group_name_H-M   'P 1'
#
loop_
_entity.id
_entity.type
_entity.pdbx_description
1 polymer ?
#
loop_
_entity_poly.entity_id
_entity_poly.type
_entity_poly.pdbx_seq_one_letter_code
_entity_poly.pdbx_strand_id
1 'polypeptide(L)'
;MKERVSKLSALPTKRVFFSIIVDYNLENAICELVDNVVDVGISKGRKTPVTVKLDLDTVRQTMQISDDAGGIAEEDLSVIVTPGETLNTPTVPTIGIFGVGSKRAVVALAEDVAIRTRRTGCKDTFQVGFDKSWIDDSNDWELDYYRVDPITEGTTQIDLSRLRLSLSPESIATLTSHLGKTYAQFLKSGSLKIKIGQNWVQPFEFNDWSFPPEYPPRDYTGTFTTPEGDTVDVRLRAGLMRHSSPVGEYGVYLYFNDRFIIGALKDQSVGFMTGLLGQMHPDLSLLRAELWLTGPARAMPWNSTKSGLHQDHKVYVALRSWLIQTLKGWASLSRRLQGEWQEKITPFATGSFVPTPVGDLPAVGKSYLPDLPPSRPRVAENLRRANKEIADEKPWTTGLYESMAAVDIILKRGFDQRNRIALLIIDSTLEIAFKEYLVNEVGGERYGDDRLKKLFENRISVHDEIKKHVDWPEKVWRRISYFYDLRRKMIHERATVSISDSNIENFRAVAQDVLKRLFNLQFEE
;
A
#
# COMPACT_ATOMS: atom_id res chain seq x y z
N MET A 1 47.31 -9.32 31.28
CA MET A 1 46.67 -10.47 31.97
C MET A 1 45.36 -9.99 32.58
N LYS A 2 44.27 -10.72 32.46
CA LYS A 2 43.01 -10.42 33.18
C LYS A 2 43.00 -11.28 34.46
N GLU A 3 42.96 -10.64 35.64
CA GLU A 3 42.83 -11.32 36.92
C GLU A 3 41.38 -11.31 37.35
N ARG A 4 40.86 -12.48 37.76
CA ARG A 4 39.48 -12.61 38.23
C ARG A 4 39.40 -12.19 39.70
N VAL A 5 38.75 -11.06 39.99
CA VAL A 5 38.61 -10.53 41.35
C VAL A 5 37.43 -11.18 42.09
N SER A 6 36.21 -11.10 41.52
CA SER A 6 35.02 -11.71 42.12
C SER A 6 33.88 -11.90 41.08
N LYS A 7 32.72 -12.38 41.54
CA LYS A 7 31.46 -12.42 40.77
C LYS A 7 30.57 -11.26 41.23
N LEU A 8 29.95 -10.59 40.29
CA LEU A 8 28.91 -9.60 40.53
C LEU A 8 27.53 -10.23 40.25
N SER A 9 26.54 -9.90 41.07
CA SER A 9 25.14 -10.22 40.77
C SER A 9 24.61 -9.23 39.75
N ALA A 10 24.08 -9.75 38.62
CA ALA A 10 23.52 -8.98 37.54
C ALA A 10 21.98 -9.09 37.46
N LEU A 11 21.34 -9.35 38.63
CA LEU A 11 19.88 -9.40 38.69
C LEU A 11 19.31 -8.01 38.39
N PRO A 12 18.36 -7.89 37.42
CA PRO A 12 17.73 -6.62 37.13
C PRO A 12 16.82 -6.18 38.28
N THR A 13 16.70 -4.89 38.50
CA THR A 13 15.65 -4.34 39.38
C THR A 13 14.32 -4.26 38.58
N LYS A 14 13.17 -4.23 39.30
CA LYS A 14 11.84 -4.07 38.68
C LYS A 14 11.67 -2.79 37.84
N ARG A 15 12.60 -1.83 37.97
CA ARG A 15 12.67 -0.64 37.10
C ARG A 15 12.75 -0.98 35.60
N VAL A 16 13.21 -2.19 35.27
CA VAL A 16 13.18 -2.69 33.89
C VAL A 16 11.75 -2.71 33.32
N PHE A 17 10.72 -2.96 34.13
CA PHE A 17 9.34 -2.89 33.70
C PHE A 17 8.93 -1.46 33.30
N PHE A 18 9.34 -0.45 34.09
CA PHE A 18 8.99 0.95 33.81
C PHE A 18 9.62 1.47 32.51
N SER A 19 10.84 1.09 32.20
CA SER A 19 11.49 1.49 30.95
C SER A 19 10.81 0.92 29.70
N ILE A 20 10.07 -0.16 29.86
CA ILE A 20 9.47 -0.92 28.76
C ILE A 20 7.99 -0.59 28.60
N ILE A 21 7.32 -0.15 29.65
CA ILE A 21 5.90 0.22 29.66
C ILE A 21 5.63 1.41 28.71
N VAL A 22 6.57 2.32 28.54
CA VAL A 22 6.44 3.55 27.73
C VAL A 22 6.06 3.25 26.27
N ASP A 23 6.48 2.09 25.74
CA ASP A 23 6.26 1.71 24.34
C ASP A 23 4.97 0.91 24.11
N TYR A 24 4.18 0.64 25.16
CA TYR A 24 2.96 -0.15 25.06
C TYR A 24 1.70 0.73 25.01
N ASN A 25 0.89 0.55 23.97
CA ASN A 25 -0.49 0.99 23.90
C ASN A 25 -1.44 -0.18 24.20
N LEU A 26 -2.76 0.09 24.25
CA LEU A 26 -3.79 -0.92 24.49
C LEU A 26 -3.70 -2.09 23.52
N GLU A 27 -3.58 -1.79 22.23
CA GLU A 27 -3.58 -2.78 21.16
C GLU A 27 -2.38 -3.73 21.27
N ASN A 28 -1.17 -3.17 21.45
CA ASN A 28 0.05 -3.98 21.56
C ASN A 28 0.04 -4.84 22.84
N ALA A 29 -0.44 -4.29 23.95
CA ALA A 29 -0.51 -5.04 25.20
C ALA A 29 -1.50 -6.22 25.10
N ILE A 30 -2.70 -5.99 24.55
CA ILE A 30 -3.67 -7.07 24.35
C ILE A 30 -3.13 -8.10 23.34
N CYS A 31 -2.45 -7.67 22.28
CA CYS A 31 -1.83 -8.61 21.33
C CYS A 31 -0.81 -9.53 22.00
N GLU A 32 0.03 -9.07 22.92
CA GLU A 32 0.97 -9.94 23.63
C GLU A 32 0.25 -11.04 24.45
N LEU A 33 -0.93 -10.74 25.00
CA LEU A 33 -1.72 -11.74 25.73
C LEU A 33 -2.35 -12.74 24.76
N VAL A 34 -2.88 -12.27 23.64
CA VAL A 34 -3.46 -13.14 22.60
C VAL A 34 -2.39 -14.00 21.93
N ASP A 35 -1.19 -13.45 21.65
CA ASP A 35 -0.05 -14.19 21.09
C ASP A 35 0.27 -15.44 21.93
N ASN A 36 0.28 -15.32 23.28
CA ASN A 36 0.52 -16.47 24.16
C ASN A 36 -0.56 -17.55 24.03
N VAL A 37 -1.80 -17.14 23.87
CA VAL A 37 -2.94 -18.07 23.69
C VAL A 37 -2.83 -18.83 22.37
N VAL A 38 -2.45 -18.14 21.30
CA VAL A 38 -2.19 -18.72 19.98
C VAL A 38 -1.03 -19.72 20.06
N ASP A 39 0.06 -19.37 20.73
CA ASP A 39 1.24 -20.22 20.88
C ASP A 39 0.95 -21.53 21.62
N VAL A 40 0.13 -21.46 22.67
CA VAL A 40 -0.32 -22.66 23.39
C VAL A 40 -1.15 -23.56 22.46
N GLY A 41 -2.00 -22.97 21.63
CA GLY A 41 -2.78 -23.68 20.61
C GLY A 41 -1.89 -24.40 19.58
N ILE A 42 -0.87 -23.72 19.09
CA ILE A 42 0.12 -24.28 18.14
C ILE A 42 0.93 -25.39 18.81
N SER A 43 1.48 -25.15 19.99
CA SER A 43 2.36 -26.09 20.72
C SER A 43 1.64 -27.41 21.06
N LYS A 44 0.35 -27.33 21.36
CA LYS A 44 -0.47 -28.50 21.69
C LYS A 44 -1.05 -29.20 20.45
N GLY A 45 -0.81 -28.68 19.24
CA GLY A 45 -1.39 -29.22 18.01
C GLY A 45 -2.92 -29.29 18.07
N ARG A 46 -3.59 -28.30 18.69
CA ARG A 46 -5.01 -28.31 18.95
C ARG A 46 -5.81 -28.32 17.66
N LYS A 47 -6.75 -29.24 17.55
CA LYS A 47 -7.71 -29.32 16.43
C LYS A 47 -8.95 -28.44 16.66
N THR A 48 -9.19 -28.03 17.92
CA THR A 48 -10.32 -27.16 18.29
C THR A 48 -9.86 -25.71 18.40
N PRO A 49 -10.71 -24.75 18.01
CA PRO A 49 -10.38 -23.34 18.19
C PRO A 49 -10.04 -22.99 19.63
N VAL A 50 -9.09 -22.09 19.80
CA VAL A 50 -8.86 -21.43 21.08
C VAL A 50 -9.71 -20.16 21.13
N THR A 51 -10.37 -19.90 22.25
CA THR A 51 -11.22 -18.73 22.42
C THR A 51 -10.62 -17.76 23.42
N VAL A 52 -10.51 -16.48 23.02
CA VAL A 52 -10.17 -15.37 23.90
C VAL A 52 -11.40 -14.49 24.09
N LYS A 53 -11.71 -14.15 25.35
CA LYS A 53 -12.81 -13.24 25.70
C LYS A 53 -12.23 -12.03 26.42
N LEU A 54 -12.65 -10.84 26.00
CA LEU A 54 -12.30 -9.55 26.59
C LEU A 54 -13.58 -8.87 27.07
N ASP A 55 -13.70 -8.67 28.36
CA ASP A 55 -14.77 -7.88 28.96
C ASP A 55 -14.15 -6.55 29.44
N LEU A 56 -14.54 -5.46 28.79
CA LEU A 56 -13.96 -4.12 28.92
C LEU A 56 -15.02 -3.17 29.48
N ASP A 57 -14.91 -2.78 30.74
CA ASP A 57 -15.85 -1.89 31.41
C ASP A 57 -15.36 -0.43 31.35
N THR A 58 -16.01 0.36 30.49
CA THR A 58 -15.68 1.79 30.31
C THR A 58 -16.14 2.66 31.47
N VAL A 59 -17.06 2.18 32.32
CA VAL A 59 -17.55 2.93 33.48
C VAL A 59 -16.67 2.71 34.70
N ARG A 60 -16.39 1.42 35.00
CA ARG A 60 -15.53 1.04 36.13
C ARG A 60 -14.05 1.13 35.81
N GLN A 61 -13.69 1.31 34.53
CA GLN A 61 -12.32 1.31 34.04
C GLN A 61 -11.60 0.03 34.49
N THR A 62 -12.16 -1.14 34.15
CA THR A 62 -11.61 -2.47 34.43
C THR A 62 -11.60 -3.31 33.17
N MET A 63 -10.69 -4.29 33.12
CA MET A 63 -10.61 -5.27 32.04
C MET A 63 -10.56 -6.67 32.63
N GLN A 64 -11.26 -7.60 31.98
CA GLN A 64 -11.08 -9.03 32.19
C GLN A 64 -10.74 -9.70 30.86
N ILE A 65 -9.66 -10.45 30.84
CA ILE A 65 -9.23 -11.23 29.68
C ILE A 65 -9.23 -12.69 30.10
N SER A 66 -9.91 -13.54 29.33
CA SER A 66 -9.90 -14.98 29.62
C SER A 66 -9.71 -15.79 28.33
N ASP A 67 -9.06 -16.95 28.47
CA ASP A 67 -8.86 -17.91 27.39
C ASP A 67 -9.19 -19.34 27.84
N ASP A 68 -9.37 -20.22 26.86
CA ASP A 68 -9.60 -21.66 27.05
C ASP A 68 -8.42 -22.52 26.52
N ALA A 69 -7.20 -21.98 26.52
CA ALA A 69 -6.01 -22.62 25.96
C ALA A 69 -5.52 -23.85 26.76
N GLY A 70 -6.09 -24.11 27.91
CA GLY A 70 -5.82 -25.30 28.72
C GLY A 70 -5.29 -25.04 30.11
N GLY A 71 -5.19 -23.78 30.52
CA GLY A 71 -4.66 -23.36 31.82
C GLY A 71 -3.20 -23.71 32.05
N ILE A 72 -2.66 -23.23 33.17
CA ILE A 72 -1.25 -23.37 33.57
C ILE A 72 -1.18 -24.31 34.77
N ALA A 73 -0.18 -25.17 34.82
CA ALA A 73 0.06 -26.09 35.92
C ALA A 73 0.66 -25.36 37.14
N GLU A 74 0.50 -25.95 38.35
CA GLU A 74 1.05 -25.36 39.55
C GLU A 74 2.58 -25.22 39.46
N GLU A 75 3.26 -26.24 38.93
CA GLU A 75 4.70 -26.26 38.72
C GLU A 75 5.22 -25.22 37.72
N ASP A 76 4.33 -24.71 36.84
CA ASP A 76 4.65 -23.75 35.80
C ASP A 76 4.20 -22.29 36.12
N LEU A 77 3.67 -22.04 37.35
CA LEU A 77 3.13 -20.71 37.71
C LEU A 77 4.18 -19.59 37.64
N SER A 78 5.46 -19.91 37.86
CA SER A 78 6.55 -18.96 37.71
C SER A 78 6.62 -18.31 36.34
N VAL A 79 6.21 -19.05 35.30
CA VAL A 79 6.16 -18.53 33.91
C VAL A 79 5.25 -17.30 33.78
N ILE A 80 4.25 -17.12 34.65
CA ILE A 80 3.34 -15.97 34.62
C ILE A 80 4.09 -14.66 34.97
N VAL A 81 5.04 -14.70 35.87
CA VAL A 81 5.65 -13.50 36.50
C VAL A 81 7.14 -13.33 36.22
N THR A 82 7.90 -14.40 36.05
CA THR A 82 9.36 -14.35 35.88
C THR A 82 9.76 -13.86 34.49
N PRO A 83 10.42 -12.69 34.36
CA PRO A 83 10.86 -12.19 33.06
C PRO A 83 11.87 -13.15 32.38
N GLY A 84 11.64 -13.43 31.10
CA GLY A 84 12.50 -14.33 30.32
C GLY A 84 12.13 -15.82 30.42
N GLU A 85 11.23 -16.20 31.33
CA GLU A 85 10.73 -17.55 31.41
C GLU A 85 9.59 -17.78 30.40
N THR A 86 9.65 -18.88 29.66
CA THR A 86 8.66 -19.23 28.64
C THR A 86 8.60 -20.74 28.46
N LEU A 87 7.40 -21.27 28.17
CA LEU A 87 7.19 -22.65 27.78
C LEU A 87 7.42 -22.87 26.27
N ASN A 88 7.59 -21.81 25.49
CA ASN A 88 7.76 -21.89 24.05
C ASN A 88 9.19 -22.29 23.68
N THR A 89 9.31 -23.12 22.64
CA THR A 89 10.59 -23.53 22.08
C THR A 89 10.90 -22.67 20.85
N PRO A 90 12.07 -21.98 20.79
CA PRO A 90 12.39 -21.06 19.69
C PRO A 90 12.48 -21.71 18.31
N THR A 91 12.52 -23.03 18.23
CA THR A 91 12.61 -23.85 16.99
C THR A 91 11.25 -24.16 16.37
N VAL A 92 10.16 -23.79 17.01
CA VAL A 92 8.79 -24.00 16.54
C VAL A 92 8.25 -22.68 15.96
N PRO A 93 7.33 -22.70 14.99
CA PRO A 93 6.74 -21.49 14.43
C PRO A 93 5.73 -20.81 15.37
N THR A 94 6.18 -20.45 16.57
CA THR A 94 5.42 -19.67 17.55
C THR A 94 5.60 -18.17 17.31
N ILE A 95 4.78 -17.36 17.98
CA ILE A 95 4.83 -15.90 17.92
C ILE A 95 5.71 -15.37 19.06
N GLY A 96 5.57 -15.90 20.28
CA GLY A 96 6.32 -15.49 21.46
C GLY A 96 7.65 -16.22 21.61
N ILE A 97 8.74 -15.48 21.79
CA ILE A 97 10.10 -16.03 21.91
C ILE A 97 10.75 -15.66 23.25
N PHE A 98 10.51 -14.42 23.71
CA PHE A 98 11.36 -13.81 24.74
C PHE A 98 10.87 -14.04 26.17
N GLY A 99 9.68 -14.62 26.36
CA GLY A 99 9.10 -14.86 27.69
C GLY A 99 8.85 -13.60 28.52
N VAL A 100 8.77 -12.44 27.90
CA VAL A 100 8.61 -11.14 28.57
C VAL A 100 7.34 -10.39 28.17
N GLY A 101 6.71 -10.74 27.06
CA GLY A 101 5.62 -9.98 26.45
C GLY A 101 4.40 -9.82 27.38
N SER A 102 3.83 -10.92 27.87
CA SER A 102 2.67 -10.88 28.78
C SER A 102 2.92 -10.15 30.08
N LYS A 103 4.11 -10.35 30.67
CA LYS A 103 4.50 -9.70 31.92
C LYS A 103 4.57 -8.18 31.78
N ARG A 104 5.10 -7.73 30.64
CA ARG A 104 5.14 -6.29 30.28
C ARG A 104 3.73 -5.77 29.98
N ALA A 105 2.93 -6.54 29.26
CA ALA A 105 1.59 -6.16 28.86
C ALA A 105 0.69 -5.88 30.05
N VAL A 106 0.63 -6.79 31.04
CA VAL A 106 -0.25 -6.61 32.21
C VAL A 106 0.20 -5.42 33.08
N VAL A 107 1.52 -5.22 33.25
CA VAL A 107 2.05 -4.07 33.99
C VAL A 107 1.83 -2.75 33.22
N ALA A 108 1.88 -2.77 31.90
CA ALA A 108 1.57 -1.59 31.08
C ALA A 108 0.08 -1.21 31.15
N LEU A 109 -0.81 -2.19 31.27
CA LEU A 109 -2.24 -1.97 31.30
C LEU A 109 -2.76 -1.50 32.65
N ALA A 110 -2.27 -2.06 33.77
CA ALA A 110 -2.86 -1.84 35.08
C ALA A 110 -1.84 -1.79 36.23
N GLU A 111 -2.29 -1.23 37.36
CA GLU A 111 -1.55 -1.21 38.64
C GLU A 111 -1.92 -2.40 39.51
N ASP A 112 -3.15 -2.93 39.37
CA ASP A 112 -3.61 -4.12 40.11
C ASP A 112 -3.91 -5.22 39.11
N VAL A 113 -3.27 -6.36 39.29
CA VAL A 113 -3.36 -7.52 38.40
C VAL A 113 -3.63 -8.77 39.24
N ALA A 114 -4.66 -9.52 38.86
CA ALA A 114 -4.94 -10.85 39.41
C ALA A 114 -5.08 -11.86 38.28
N ILE A 115 -4.29 -12.92 38.29
CA ILE A 115 -4.28 -13.97 37.29
C ILE A 115 -4.72 -15.27 37.92
N ARG A 116 -5.85 -15.79 37.47
CA ARG A 116 -6.41 -17.07 37.90
C ARG A 116 -6.25 -18.10 36.81
N THR A 117 -5.79 -19.29 37.15
CA THR A 117 -5.61 -20.35 36.15
C THR A 117 -6.00 -21.71 36.72
N ARG A 118 -6.65 -22.51 35.88
CA ARG A 118 -7.00 -23.90 36.18
C ARG A 118 -6.64 -24.78 35.00
N ARG A 119 -5.64 -25.64 35.18
CA ARG A 119 -5.20 -26.58 34.15
C ARG A 119 -6.28 -27.61 33.83
N THR A 120 -6.36 -28.01 32.58
CA THR A 120 -7.18 -29.14 32.13
C THR A 120 -6.84 -30.41 32.91
N GLY A 121 -7.84 -31.10 33.45
CA GLY A 121 -7.69 -32.30 34.29
C GLY A 121 -7.39 -32.01 35.76
N CYS A 122 -7.25 -30.75 36.18
CA CYS A 122 -6.98 -30.38 37.58
C CYS A 122 -8.24 -29.87 38.28
N LYS A 123 -8.37 -30.16 39.58
CA LYS A 123 -9.49 -29.66 40.41
C LYS A 123 -9.23 -28.27 40.94
N ASP A 124 -7.96 -27.96 41.24
CA ASP A 124 -7.57 -26.74 41.88
C ASP A 124 -7.40 -25.58 40.91
N THR A 125 -7.76 -24.38 41.37
CA THR A 125 -7.53 -23.11 40.70
C THR A 125 -6.50 -22.33 41.52
N PHE A 126 -5.48 -21.84 40.85
CA PHE A 126 -4.46 -21.02 41.45
C PHE A 126 -4.61 -19.56 41.03
N GLN A 127 -4.32 -18.65 41.95
CA GLN A 127 -4.25 -17.22 41.69
C GLN A 127 -2.87 -16.69 42.05
N VAL A 128 -2.31 -15.94 41.10
CA VAL A 128 -1.12 -15.10 41.32
C VAL A 128 -1.55 -13.66 41.09
N GLY A 129 -1.09 -12.73 41.88
CA GLY A 129 -1.44 -11.33 41.70
C GLY A 129 -0.36 -10.41 42.25
N PHE A 130 -0.35 -9.20 41.70
CA PHE A 130 0.52 -8.13 42.20
C PHE A 130 -0.18 -6.78 42.04
N ASP A 131 0.21 -5.87 42.90
CA ASP A 131 -0.28 -4.51 42.95
C ASP A 131 0.87 -3.50 42.74
N LYS A 132 0.53 -2.22 42.83
CA LYS A 132 1.49 -1.13 42.71
C LYS A 132 2.61 -1.24 43.76
N SER A 133 2.32 -1.68 44.99
CA SER A 133 3.31 -1.76 46.04
C SER A 133 4.40 -2.79 45.74
N TRP A 134 4.02 -3.93 45.17
CA TRP A 134 4.96 -4.93 44.69
C TRP A 134 5.79 -4.43 43.49
N ILE A 135 5.17 -3.68 42.57
CA ILE A 135 5.88 -3.13 41.40
C ILE A 135 6.92 -2.08 41.84
N ASP A 136 6.56 -1.24 42.82
CA ASP A 136 7.40 -0.15 43.31
C ASP A 136 8.58 -0.65 44.18
N ASP A 137 8.47 -1.83 44.82
CA ASP A 137 9.57 -2.47 45.49
C ASP A 137 10.57 -3.06 44.50
N SER A 138 11.71 -2.41 44.36
CA SER A 138 12.70 -2.73 43.33
C SER A 138 13.48 -4.02 43.57
N ASN A 139 13.45 -4.59 44.77
CA ASN A 139 14.36 -5.65 45.22
C ASN A 139 13.68 -6.99 45.47
N ASP A 140 12.42 -6.98 45.87
CA ASP A 140 11.66 -8.20 46.15
C ASP A 140 10.96 -8.73 44.89
N TRP A 141 11.37 -9.90 44.41
CA TRP A 141 10.80 -10.59 43.28
C TRP A 141 9.86 -11.74 43.67
N GLU A 142 9.65 -11.97 44.95
CA GLU A 142 8.79 -13.03 45.46
C GLU A 142 7.32 -12.59 45.33
N LEU A 143 6.45 -13.53 44.99
CA LEU A 143 5.01 -13.36 44.93
C LEU A 143 4.35 -14.57 45.55
N ASP A 144 3.39 -14.29 46.41
CA ASP A 144 2.51 -15.33 46.93
C ASP A 144 1.54 -15.80 45.87
N TYR A 145 1.26 -17.10 45.84
CA TYR A 145 0.13 -17.63 45.07
C TYR A 145 -0.87 -18.34 45.99
N TYR A 146 -2.10 -18.34 45.60
CA TYR A 146 -3.21 -18.79 46.43
C TYR A 146 -4.05 -19.83 45.69
N ARG A 147 -4.54 -20.83 46.43
CA ARG A 147 -5.63 -21.67 45.94
C ARG A 147 -6.94 -20.93 46.19
N VAL A 148 -7.76 -20.77 45.15
CA VAL A 148 -8.99 -19.99 45.19
C VAL A 148 -10.18 -20.81 44.68
N ASP A 149 -11.38 -20.23 44.74
CA ASP A 149 -12.59 -20.86 44.20
C ASP A 149 -12.40 -21.26 42.74
N PRO A 150 -12.94 -22.44 42.32
CA PRO A 150 -12.65 -22.99 41.02
C PRO A 150 -13.31 -22.17 39.90
N ILE A 151 -12.48 -21.82 38.89
CA ILE A 151 -12.93 -21.32 37.58
C ILE A 151 -13.16 -22.51 36.63
N THR A 152 -13.63 -22.22 35.42
CA THR A 152 -13.79 -23.24 34.36
C THR A 152 -12.46 -23.95 34.10
N GLU A 153 -12.50 -25.27 33.96
CA GLU A 153 -11.34 -26.08 33.66
C GLU A 153 -10.70 -25.70 32.32
N GLY A 154 -9.38 -25.68 32.26
CA GLY A 154 -8.61 -25.32 31.06
C GLY A 154 -8.60 -23.83 30.74
N THR A 155 -8.95 -22.98 31.70
CA THR A 155 -9.05 -21.52 31.53
C THR A 155 -7.94 -20.79 32.28
N THR A 156 -7.43 -19.72 31.65
CA THR A 156 -6.70 -18.66 32.36
C THR A 156 -7.52 -17.37 32.27
N GLN A 157 -7.61 -16.64 33.39
CA GLN A 157 -8.34 -15.38 33.50
C GLN A 157 -7.46 -14.32 34.13
N ILE A 158 -7.38 -13.17 33.52
CA ILE A 158 -6.59 -12.01 33.94
C ILE A 158 -7.57 -10.88 34.25
N ASP A 159 -7.60 -10.45 35.50
CA ASP A 159 -8.41 -9.32 35.96
C ASP A 159 -7.49 -8.12 36.20
N LEU A 160 -7.81 -7.01 35.58
CA LEU A 160 -7.04 -5.77 35.59
C LEU A 160 -7.89 -4.63 36.15
N SER A 161 -7.42 -3.99 37.20
CA SER A 161 -8.03 -2.79 37.77
C SER A 161 -7.00 -1.68 37.98
N ARG A 162 -7.46 -0.46 38.25
CA ARG A 162 -6.62 0.73 38.27
C ARG A 162 -5.77 0.86 37.00
N LEU A 163 -6.50 0.92 35.86
CA LEU A 163 -5.87 0.96 34.54
C LEU A 163 -4.98 2.20 34.39
N ARG A 164 -3.84 2.02 33.74
CA ARG A 164 -2.91 3.10 33.39
C ARG A 164 -3.33 3.87 32.14
N LEU A 165 -4.33 3.37 31.43
CA LEU A 165 -4.91 3.97 30.23
C LEU A 165 -6.43 4.10 30.43
N SER A 166 -7.06 4.99 29.67
CA SER A 166 -8.51 5.19 29.72
C SER A 166 -9.20 4.36 28.65
N LEU A 167 -10.21 3.60 29.07
CA LEU A 167 -11.10 2.88 28.15
C LEU A 167 -12.23 3.79 27.69
N SER A 168 -12.43 3.86 26.38
CA SER A 168 -13.55 4.53 25.73
C SER A 168 -14.17 3.63 24.66
N PRO A 169 -15.40 3.90 24.22
CA PRO A 169 -15.99 3.18 23.09
C PRO A 169 -15.12 3.23 21.83
N GLU A 170 -14.44 4.35 21.57
CA GLU A 170 -13.54 4.54 20.42
C GLU A 170 -12.30 3.66 20.54
N SER A 171 -11.68 3.58 21.74
CA SER A 171 -10.52 2.71 21.96
C SER A 171 -10.89 1.23 21.80
N ILE A 172 -12.10 0.82 22.21
CA ILE A 172 -12.61 -0.54 22.01
C ILE A 172 -12.85 -0.84 20.52
N ALA A 173 -13.41 0.11 19.77
CA ALA A 173 -13.59 -0.04 18.32
C ALA A 173 -12.25 -0.17 17.59
N THR A 174 -11.26 0.67 17.96
CA THR A 174 -9.89 0.62 17.43
C THR A 174 -9.23 -0.72 17.74
N LEU A 175 -9.32 -1.19 19.00
CA LEU A 175 -8.82 -2.50 19.42
C LEU A 175 -9.47 -3.64 18.61
N THR A 176 -10.79 -3.59 18.44
CA THR A 176 -11.53 -4.61 17.67
C THR A 176 -11.03 -4.71 16.23
N SER A 177 -10.88 -3.56 15.57
CA SER A 177 -10.33 -3.50 14.22
C SER A 177 -8.89 -4.00 14.15
N HIS A 178 -8.06 -3.61 15.13
CA HIS A 178 -6.66 -4.01 15.22
C HIS A 178 -6.52 -5.53 15.39
N LEU A 179 -7.29 -6.14 16.30
CA LEU A 179 -7.28 -7.59 16.50
C LEU A 179 -7.78 -8.34 15.27
N GLY A 180 -8.83 -7.83 14.60
CA GLY A 180 -9.34 -8.40 13.35
C GLY A 180 -8.31 -8.39 12.23
N LYS A 181 -7.43 -7.38 12.18
CA LYS A 181 -6.32 -7.27 11.22
C LYS A 181 -5.13 -8.14 11.63
N THR A 182 -4.72 -8.05 12.90
CA THR A 182 -3.52 -8.74 13.41
C THR A 182 -3.66 -10.25 13.34
N TYR A 183 -4.83 -10.78 13.68
CA TYR A 183 -5.10 -12.22 13.72
C TYR A 183 -5.98 -12.72 12.57
N ALA A 184 -6.06 -11.98 11.47
CA ALA A 184 -6.94 -12.29 10.34
C ALA A 184 -6.81 -13.74 9.85
N GLN A 185 -5.60 -14.27 9.76
CA GLN A 185 -5.35 -15.64 9.27
C GLN A 185 -5.86 -16.70 10.28
N PHE A 186 -5.60 -16.49 11.56
CA PHE A 186 -6.07 -17.39 12.63
C PHE A 186 -7.60 -17.38 12.78
N LEU A 187 -8.22 -16.21 12.63
CA LEU A 187 -9.67 -16.05 12.64
C LEU A 187 -10.32 -16.73 11.43
N LYS A 188 -9.75 -16.58 10.23
CA LYS A 188 -10.23 -17.21 9.00
C LYS A 188 -10.09 -18.72 9.00
N SER A 189 -8.97 -19.24 9.49
CA SER A 189 -8.75 -20.68 9.62
C SER A 189 -9.66 -21.32 10.69
N GLY A 190 -10.26 -20.48 11.56
CA GLY A 190 -11.03 -20.93 12.69
C GLY A 190 -10.20 -21.50 13.84
N SER A 191 -8.87 -21.35 13.82
CA SER A 191 -7.99 -21.79 14.90
C SER A 191 -8.06 -20.89 16.14
N LEU A 192 -8.43 -19.62 15.96
CA LEU A 192 -8.64 -18.63 17.01
C LEU A 192 -10.03 -18.01 16.89
N LYS A 193 -10.67 -17.76 18.03
CA LYS A 193 -11.88 -16.94 18.14
C LYS A 193 -11.66 -15.87 19.19
N ILE A 194 -11.97 -14.62 18.89
CA ILE A 194 -11.87 -13.49 19.84
C ILE A 194 -13.27 -12.88 20.02
N LYS A 195 -13.67 -12.68 21.28
CA LYS A 195 -14.93 -12.04 21.64
C LYS A 195 -14.66 -10.81 22.50
N ILE A 196 -15.22 -9.66 22.14
CA ILE A 196 -15.15 -8.43 22.93
C ILE A 196 -16.56 -8.09 23.39
N GLY A 197 -16.80 -8.17 24.70
CA GLY A 197 -18.16 -8.09 25.25
C GLY A 197 -19.06 -9.15 24.63
N GLN A 198 -20.08 -8.74 23.87
CA GLN A 198 -21.00 -9.66 23.19
C GLN A 198 -20.63 -9.92 21.72
N ASN A 199 -19.68 -9.21 21.14
CA ASN A 199 -19.37 -9.22 19.72
C ASN A 199 -18.15 -10.08 19.39
N TRP A 200 -18.27 -10.91 18.34
CA TRP A 200 -17.14 -11.65 17.79
C TRP A 200 -16.30 -10.76 16.88
N VAL A 201 -15.00 -10.75 17.08
CA VAL A 201 -14.07 -10.07 16.19
C VAL A 201 -14.07 -10.76 14.84
N GLN A 202 -14.30 -9.99 13.78
CA GLN A 202 -14.29 -10.49 12.41
C GLN A 202 -12.89 -10.34 11.80
N PRO A 203 -12.44 -11.31 10.99
CA PRO A 203 -11.17 -11.18 10.29
C PRO A 203 -11.22 -10.04 9.27
N PHE A 204 -10.18 -9.23 9.24
CA PHE A 204 -10.01 -8.26 8.16
C PHE A 204 -9.75 -8.98 6.83
N GLU A 205 -10.44 -8.56 5.78
CA GLU A 205 -10.23 -9.03 4.42
C GLU A 205 -9.90 -7.88 3.50
N PHE A 206 -8.82 -8.01 2.75
CA PHE A 206 -8.53 -7.09 1.67
C PHE A 206 -9.17 -7.61 0.37
N ASN A 207 -10.18 -6.91 -0.12
CA ASN A 207 -11.00 -7.32 -1.28
C ASN A 207 -10.80 -6.42 -2.51
N ASP A 208 -9.80 -5.53 -2.48
CA ASP A 208 -9.57 -4.55 -3.55
C ASP A 208 -8.46 -4.97 -4.55
N TRP A 209 -8.18 -6.27 -4.64
CA TRP A 209 -7.30 -6.81 -5.67
C TRP A 209 -7.93 -6.68 -7.05
N SER A 210 -7.11 -6.34 -8.05
CA SER A 210 -7.49 -6.40 -9.46
C SER A 210 -6.92 -7.64 -10.14
N PHE A 211 -7.71 -8.26 -11.01
CA PHE A 211 -7.35 -9.48 -11.74
C PHE A 211 -7.43 -9.28 -13.26
N PRO A 212 -6.74 -8.28 -13.86
CA PRO A 212 -6.78 -8.09 -15.30
C PRO A 212 -6.13 -9.29 -16.01
N PRO A 213 -6.71 -9.77 -17.14
CA PRO A 213 -6.20 -10.97 -17.82
C PRO A 213 -4.73 -10.86 -18.26
N GLU A 214 -4.29 -9.67 -18.63
CA GLU A 214 -2.92 -9.42 -19.08
C GLU A 214 -1.92 -9.32 -17.90
N TYR A 215 -2.39 -8.90 -16.72
CA TYR A 215 -1.56 -8.62 -15.54
C TYR A 215 -2.17 -9.18 -14.26
N PRO A 216 -2.52 -10.48 -14.22
CA PRO A 216 -3.12 -11.07 -13.02
C PRO A 216 -2.14 -11.02 -11.85
N PRO A 217 -2.63 -10.78 -10.63
CA PRO A 217 -1.77 -10.80 -9.44
C PRO A 217 -1.17 -12.19 -9.25
N ARG A 218 0.04 -12.25 -8.71
CA ARG A 218 0.81 -13.49 -8.55
C ARG A 218 0.98 -13.88 -7.09
N ASP A 219 1.01 -15.18 -6.86
CA ASP A 219 1.29 -15.82 -5.57
C ASP A 219 2.62 -16.55 -5.68
N TYR A 220 3.71 -15.87 -5.30
CA TYR A 220 5.06 -16.43 -5.33
C TYR A 220 5.27 -17.29 -4.09
N THR A 221 5.77 -18.50 -4.27
CA THR A 221 6.06 -19.43 -3.17
C THR A 221 7.47 -19.99 -3.29
N GLY A 222 8.19 -20.02 -2.19
CA GLY A 222 9.55 -20.53 -2.13
C GLY A 222 9.98 -20.80 -0.70
N THR A 223 11.21 -21.27 -0.55
CA THR A 223 11.82 -21.57 0.75
C THR A 223 13.14 -20.83 0.89
N PHE A 224 13.52 -20.53 2.12
CA PHE A 224 14.82 -19.99 2.46
C PHE A 224 15.42 -20.79 3.60
N THR A 225 16.64 -21.28 3.42
CA THR A 225 17.38 -21.97 4.47
C THR A 225 18.39 -21.01 5.08
N THR A 226 18.29 -20.78 6.41
CA THR A 226 19.23 -19.95 7.14
C THR A 226 20.59 -20.61 7.26
N PRO A 227 21.67 -19.85 7.53
CA PRO A 227 22.99 -20.44 7.80
C PRO A 227 22.99 -21.41 8.98
N GLU A 228 22.08 -21.23 9.93
CA GLU A 228 21.88 -22.09 11.09
C GLU A 228 21.08 -23.37 10.77
N GLY A 229 20.63 -23.53 9.52
CA GLY A 229 19.88 -24.70 9.05
C GLY A 229 18.36 -24.63 9.25
N ASP A 230 17.83 -23.50 9.69
CA ASP A 230 16.39 -23.30 9.79
C ASP A 230 15.77 -23.11 8.39
N THR A 231 14.64 -23.73 8.14
CA THR A 231 13.86 -23.51 6.92
C THR A 231 12.75 -22.49 7.19
N VAL A 232 12.65 -21.50 6.33
CA VAL A 232 11.60 -20.47 6.33
C VAL A 232 10.81 -20.58 5.03
N ASP A 233 9.52 -20.83 5.12
CA ASP A 233 8.62 -20.77 3.98
C ASP A 233 8.33 -19.29 3.66
N VAL A 234 8.47 -18.95 2.39
CA VAL A 234 8.30 -17.58 1.90
C VAL A 234 7.16 -17.56 0.89
N ARG A 235 6.17 -16.73 1.14
CA ARG A 235 5.06 -16.47 0.23
C ARG A 235 4.92 -14.98 0.00
N LEU A 236 4.84 -14.57 -1.26
CA LEU A 236 4.61 -13.18 -1.63
C LEU A 236 3.44 -13.10 -2.60
N ARG A 237 2.35 -12.47 -2.19
CA ARG A 237 1.32 -12.03 -3.12
C ARG A 237 1.62 -10.62 -3.58
N ALA A 238 1.69 -10.40 -4.88
CA ALA A 238 1.91 -9.08 -5.44
C ALA A 238 1.01 -8.85 -6.66
N GLY A 239 0.53 -7.62 -6.78
CA GLY A 239 -0.38 -7.25 -7.85
C GLY A 239 -0.80 -5.79 -7.76
N LEU A 240 -1.87 -5.45 -8.48
CA LEU A 240 -2.46 -4.13 -8.50
C LEU A 240 -3.77 -4.12 -7.73
N MET A 241 -4.06 -3.00 -7.06
CA MET A 241 -5.37 -2.70 -6.46
C MET A 241 -6.30 -2.10 -7.50
N ARG A 242 -7.60 -2.30 -7.32
CA ARG A 242 -8.66 -1.74 -8.20
C ARG A 242 -8.81 -0.23 -8.05
N HIS A 243 -8.50 0.31 -6.87
CA HIS A 243 -8.61 1.73 -6.57
C HIS A 243 -7.24 2.32 -6.26
N SER A 244 -6.96 3.45 -6.88
CA SER A 244 -5.75 4.22 -6.66
C SER A 244 -6.02 5.31 -5.62
N SER A 245 -5.27 5.31 -4.53
CA SER A 245 -5.31 6.38 -3.54
C SER A 245 -3.90 6.71 -3.05
N PRO A 246 -3.41 7.94 -3.25
CA PRO A 246 -2.07 8.35 -2.79
C PRO A 246 -1.87 8.26 -1.27
N VAL A 247 -2.96 8.42 -0.51
CA VAL A 247 -2.98 8.30 0.97
C VAL A 247 -3.45 6.90 1.40
N GLY A 248 -3.72 6.02 0.43
CA GLY A 248 -4.37 4.73 0.67
C GLY A 248 -3.44 3.61 1.10
N GLU A 249 -4.02 2.42 1.13
CA GLU A 249 -3.42 1.20 1.63
C GLU A 249 -2.47 0.50 0.64
N TYR A 250 -1.88 1.22 -0.33
CA TYR A 250 -0.87 0.64 -1.21
C TYR A 250 0.46 0.43 -0.48
N GLY A 251 1.31 -0.43 -1.03
CA GLY A 251 2.62 -0.74 -0.45
C GLY A 251 2.74 -2.18 0.00
N VAL A 252 3.67 -2.45 0.92
CA VAL A 252 4.02 -3.78 1.37
C VAL A 252 3.44 -4.09 2.75
N TYR A 253 2.88 -5.27 2.89
CA TYR A 253 2.28 -5.82 4.12
C TYR A 253 3.08 -7.03 4.56
N LEU A 254 3.44 -7.10 5.84
CA LEU A 254 4.26 -8.16 6.40
C LEU A 254 3.47 -9.01 7.39
N TYR A 255 3.56 -10.32 7.21
CA TYR A 255 2.97 -11.35 8.07
C TYR A 255 4.05 -12.36 8.44
N PHE A 256 4.26 -12.59 9.72
CA PHE A 256 5.22 -13.57 10.20
C PHE A 256 4.50 -14.59 11.09
N ASN A 257 4.64 -15.87 10.78
CA ASN A 257 3.89 -16.96 11.39
C ASN A 257 2.38 -16.66 11.47
N ASP A 258 1.80 -16.23 10.34
CA ASP A 258 0.40 -15.83 10.15
C ASP A 258 -0.07 -14.60 10.96
N ARG A 259 0.79 -14.01 11.80
CA ARG A 259 0.51 -12.77 12.50
C ARG A 259 0.84 -11.57 11.62
N PHE A 260 -0.12 -10.66 11.48
CA PHE A 260 0.14 -9.36 10.83
C PHE A 260 1.10 -8.53 11.69
N ILE A 261 2.13 -7.99 11.06
CA ILE A 261 3.17 -7.20 11.73
C ILE A 261 3.01 -5.72 11.42
N ILE A 262 3.03 -5.38 10.15
CA ILE A 262 2.94 -4.00 9.68
C ILE A 262 2.44 -3.97 8.24
N GLY A 263 1.75 -2.93 7.85
CA GLY A 263 1.23 -2.77 6.50
C GLY A 263 1.44 -1.39 5.92
N ALA A 264 1.16 -1.30 4.64
CA ALA A 264 1.31 -0.09 3.85
C ALA A 264 2.74 0.50 3.92
N LEU A 265 3.77 -0.36 4.08
CA LEU A 265 5.16 0.08 4.06
C LEU A 265 5.52 0.68 2.71
N LYS A 266 6.09 1.89 2.75
CA LYS A 266 6.48 2.70 1.59
C LYS A 266 7.82 3.40 1.83
N ASP A 267 8.69 2.76 2.55
CA ASP A 267 10.00 3.30 2.91
C ASP A 267 11.16 2.53 2.26
N GLN A 268 12.37 2.93 2.58
CA GLN A 268 13.59 2.31 2.04
C GLN A 268 13.75 0.84 2.41
N SER A 269 13.13 0.38 3.49
CA SER A 269 13.24 -1.04 3.91
C SER A 269 12.71 -1.97 2.83
N VAL A 270 11.60 -1.61 2.20
CA VAL A 270 10.96 -2.37 1.13
C VAL A 270 11.23 -1.81 -0.28
N GLY A 271 12.21 -0.90 -0.38
CA GLY A 271 12.72 -0.43 -1.67
C GLY A 271 12.09 0.86 -2.21
N PHE A 272 11.24 1.56 -1.45
CA PHE A 272 10.69 2.86 -1.86
C PHE A 272 11.74 3.96 -1.69
N MET A 273 12.71 3.97 -2.61
CA MET A 273 13.75 5.00 -2.71
C MET A 273 14.21 5.16 -4.15
N THR A 274 14.86 6.30 -4.44
CA THR A 274 15.44 6.58 -5.76
C THR A 274 16.45 5.50 -6.16
N GLY A 275 16.35 5.01 -7.39
CA GLY A 275 17.21 3.94 -7.91
C GLY A 275 16.67 2.51 -7.73
N LEU A 276 15.69 2.30 -6.85
CA LEU A 276 15.00 1.02 -6.66
C LEU A 276 13.56 1.07 -7.19
N LEU A 277 12.56 1.13 -6.31
CA LEU A 277 11.15 1.28 -6.72
C LEU A 277 10.80 2.72 -7.08
N GLY A 278 11.59 3.70 -6.66
CA GLY A 278 11.32 5.12 -6.67
C GLY A 278 10.79 5.61 -5.32
N GLN A 279 10.80 6.91 -5.10
CA GLN A 279 10.19 7.51 -3.91
C GLN A 279 8.68 7.30 -3.91
N MET A 280 8.06 7.43 -2.75
CA MET A 280 6.61 7.40 -2.61
C MET A 280 5.99 8.44 -3.56
N HIS A 281 5.17 7.98 -4.49
CA HIS A 281 4.54 8.80 -5.53
C HIS A 281 3.15 8.24 -5.87
N PRO A 282 2.17 9.08 -6.24
CA PRO A 282 0.85 8.63 -6.68
C PRO A 282 0.87 7.55 -7.77
N ASP A 283 1.86 7.56 -8.66
CA ASP A 283 2.01 6.55 -9.71
C ASP A 283 2.23 5.13 -9.18
N LEU A 284 2.61 4.98 -7.93
CA LEU A 284 2.79 3.68 -7.26
C LEU A 284 1.56 3.23 -6.47
N SER A 285 0.51 4.04 -6.42
CA SER A 285 -0.64 3.83 -5.53
C SER A 285 -1.57 2.67 -5.94
N LEU A 286 -1.30 1.99 -7.04
CA LEU A 286 -1.94 0.71 -7.38
C LEU A 286 -1.18 -0.51 -6.83
N LEU A 287 0.10 -0.36 -6.44
CA LEU A 287 0.93 -1.47 -5.99
C LEU A 287 0.52 -1.97 -4.61
N ARG A 288 0.16 -3.24 -4.50
CA ARG A 288 0.04 -3.94 -3.23
C ARG A 288 0.85 -5.21 -3.25
N ALA A 289 1.55 -5.48 -2.15
CA ALA A 289 2.27 -6.71 -1.90
C ALA A 289 2.07 -7.19 -0.46
N GLU A 290 1.91 -8.48 -0.28
CA GLU A 290 1.75 -9.13 1.02
C GLU A 290 2.80 -10.23 1.12
N LEU A 291 3.73 -10.10 2.08
CA LEU A 291 4.81 -11.05 2.32
C LEU A 291 4.52 -11.83 3.60
N TRP A 292 4.43 -13.14 3.49
CA TRP A 292 4.37 -14.09 4.60
C TRP A 292 5.69 -14.82 4.73
N LEU A 293 6.19 -14.87 5.97
CA LEU A 293 7.30 -15.72 6.37
C LEU A 293 6.80 -16.67 7.45
N THR A 294 7.00 -17.97 7.25
CA THR A 294 6.60 -19.00 8.21
C THR A 294 7.78 -19.91 8.53
N GLY A 295 8.09 -20.07 9.80
CA GLY A 295 9.23 -20.87 10.26
C GLY A 295 9.52 -20.69 11.74
N PRO A 296 10.66 -21.19 12.22
CA PRO A 296 11.07 -21.05 13.60
C PRO A 296 11.00 -19.60 14.07
N ALA A 297 10.45 -19.35 15.26
CA ALA A 297 10.22 -18.02 15.77
C ALA A 297 11.51 -17.15 15.81
N ARG A 298 12.67 -17.77 16.05
CA ARG A 298 13.98 -17.08 16.02
C ARG A 298 14.41 -16.61 14.63
N ALA A 299 13.83 -17.16 13.57
CA ALA A 299 14.11 -16.78 12.20
C ALA A 299 13.21 -15.63 11.67
N MET A 300 12.23 -15.20 12.46
CA MET A 300 11.30 -14.15 12.06
C MET A 300 11.89 -12.75 12.31
N PRO A 301 11.87 -11.86 11.28
CA PRO A 301 12.52 -10.54 11.35
C PRO A 301 11.62 -9.45 11.96
N TRP A 302 10.98 -9.73 13.08
CA TRP A 302 10.18 -8.73 13.83
C TRP A 302 10.99 -8.00 14.90
N ASN A 303 10.52 -6.83 15.30
CA ASN A 303 11.03 -6.14 16.48
C ASN A 303 10.49 -6.76 17.79
N SER A 304 10.96 -6.31 18.94
CA SER A 304 10.59 -6.87 20.24
C SER A 304 9.09 -6.76 20.58
N THR A 305 8.38 -5.77 20.01
CA THR A 305 6.94 -5.55 20.17
C THR A 305 6.11 -6.17 19.05
N LYS A 306 6.74 -6.84 18.09
CA LYS A 306 6.10 -7.46 16.92
C LYS A 306 5.19 -6.50 16.12
N SER A 307 5.50 -5.22 16.15
CA SER A 307 4.79 -4.13 15.47
C SER A 307 5.59 -3.51 14.32
N GLY A 308 6.74 -4.09 14.00
CA GLY A 308 7.63 -3.58 12.95
C GLY A 308 8.67 -4.58 12.50
N LEU A 309 9.31 -4.23 11.39
CA LEU A 309 10.36 -5.02 10.76
C LEU A 309 11.73 -4.73 11.37
N HIS A 310 12.46 -5.78 11.76
CA HIS A 310 13.87 -5.70 12.09
C HIS A 310 14.69 -5.80 10.78
N GLN A 311 15.07 -4.66 10.22
CA GLN A 311 15.68 -4.58 8.89
C GLN A 311 17.05 -5.26 8.79
N ASP A 312 17.80 -5.31 9.89
CA ASP A 312 19.13 -5.92 9.96
C ASP A 312 19.09 -7.43 10.28
N HIS A 313 17.89 -7.99 10.42
CA HIS A 313 17.75 -9.42 10.67
C HIS A 313 18.23 -10.23 9.47
N LYS A 314 19.07 -11.25 9.71
CA LYS A 314 19.75 -12.05 8.66
C LYS A 314 18.80 -12.58 7.57
N VAL A 315 17.64 -13.09 7.96
CA VAL A 315 16.64 -13.62 7.03
C VAL A 315 16.11 -12.49 6.13
N TYR A 316 15.80 -11.32 6.70
CA TYR A 316 15.29 -10.22 5.91
C TYR A 316 16.35 -9.64 4.97
N VAL A 317 17.57 -9.47 5.45
CA VAL A 317 18.71 -9.01 4.62
C VAL A 317 18.90 -9.91 3.41
N ALA A 318 18.83 -11.23 3.59
CA ALA A 318 18.96 -12.19 2.50
C ALA A 318 17.80 -12.12 1.49
N LEU A 319 16.57 -11.96 1.96
CA LEU A 319 15.37 -11.92 1.11
C LEU A 319 15.10 -10.57 0.46
N ARG A 320 15.63 -9.48 1.03
CA ARG A 320 15.33 -8.10 0.64
C ARG A 320 15.59 -7.82 -0.84
N SER A 321 16.70 -8.29 -1.37
CA SER A 321 17.05 -8.06 -2.78
C SER A 321 16.05 -8.72 -3.73
N TRP A 322 15.65 -9.96 -3.47
CA TRP A 322 14.62 -10.66 -4.23
C TRP A 322 13.25 -9.97 -4.14
N LEU A 323 12.85 -9.55 -2.94
CA LEU A 323 11.60 -8.81 -2.72
C LEU A 323 11.57 -7.54 -3.56
N ILE A 324 12.60 -6.69 -3.46
CA ILE A 324 12.69 -5.43 -4.20
C ILE A 324 12.69 -5.67 -5.71
N GLN A 325 13.43 -6.67 -6.19
CA GLN A 325 13.46 -7.00 -7.61
C GLN A 325 12.08 -7.43 -8.14
N THR A 326 11.36 -8.24 -7.38
CA THR A 326 9.99 -8.64 -7.71
C THR A 326 9.05 -7.43 -7.72
N LEU A 327 9.10 -6.59 -6.69
CA LEU A 327 8.27 -5.39 -6.58
C LEU A 327 8.57 -4.35 -7.67
N LYS A 328 9.81 -4.28 -8.19
CA LYS A 328 10.20 -3.34 -9.25
C LYS A 328 9.37 -3.53 -10.53
N GLY A 329 9.05 -4.76 -10.89
CA GLY A 329 8.16 -5.06 -12.02
C GLY A 329 6.75 -4.53 -11.79
N TRP A 330 6.17 -4.83 -10.63
CA TRP A 330 4.83 -4.37 -10.25
C TRP A 330 4.75 -2.84 -10.10
N ALA A 331 5.79 -2.20 -9.56
CA ALA A 331 5.92 -0.75 -9.49
C ALA A 331 5.95 -0.12 -10.89
N SER A 332 6.67 -0.72 -11.83
CA SER A 332 6.70 -0.28 -13.23
C SER A 332 5.34 -0.43 -13.91
N LEU A 333 4.64 -1.51 -13.63
CA LEU A 333 3.28 -1.74 -14.12
C LEU A 333 2.29 -0.72 -13.55
N SER A 334 2.35 -0.44 -12.24
CA SER A 334 1.54 0.60 -11.59
C SER A 334 1.72 1.94 -12.30
N ARG A 335 2.95 2.40 -12.52
CA ARG A 335 3.23 3.67 -13.22
C ARG A 335 2.64 3.73 -14.62
N ARG A 336 2.72 2.64 -15.38
CA ARG A 336 2.23 2.60 -16.76
C ARG A 336 0.71 2.63 -16.84
N LEU A 337 0.05 2.03 -15.87
CA LEU A 337 -1.41 1.90 -15.85
C LEU A 337 -2.11 3.01 -15.05
N GLN A 338 -1.37 3.82 -14.30
CA GLN A 338 -1.92 4.85 -13.41
C GLN A 338 -2.87 5.83 -14.11
N GLY A 339 -2.61 6.23 -15.34
CA GLY A 339 -3.51 7.14 -16.07
C GLY A 339 -4.72 6.46 -16.72
N GLU A 340 -4.81 5.12 -16.69
CA GLU A 340 -5.88 4.32 -17.31
C GLU A 340 -6.44 3.28 -16.36
N TRP A 341 -6.16 3.42 -15.05
CA TRP A 341 -6.52 2.40 -14.07
C TRP A 341 -8.03 2.17 -13.97
N GLN A 342 -8.84 3.20 -14.17
CA GLN A 342 -10.30 3.09 -14.15
C GLN A 342 -10.83 2.17 -15.26
N GLU A 343 -10.19 2.17 -16.43
CA GLU A 343 -10.60 1.36 -17.58
C GLU A 343 -9.93 -0.01 -17.58
N LYS A 344 -8.63 -0.07 -17.24
CA LYS A 344 -7.80 -1.28 -17.38
C LYS A 344 -7.64 -2.11 -16.11
N ILE A 345 -7.93 -1.53 -14.95
CA ILE A 345 -7.68 -2.18 -13.65
C ILE A 345 -8.96 -2.32 -12.84
N THR A 346 -9.73 -1.24 -12.64
CA THR A 346 -10.94 -1.25 -11.80
C THR A 346 -11.98 -2.30 -12.20
N PRO A 347 -12.27 -2.59 -13.50
CA PRO A 347 -13.32 -3.52 -13.86
C PRO A 347 -13.06 -4.97 -13.44
N PHE A 348 -11.81 -5.34 -13.19
CA PHE A 348 -11.41 -6.73 -12.94
C PHE A 348 -11.46 -7.08 -11.44
N ALA A 349 -12.67 -7.11 -10.87
CA ALA A 349 -12.89 -7.37 -9.45
C ALA A 349 -12.72 -8.82 -9.02
N THR A 350 -12.85 -9.76 -9.96
CA THR A 350 -12.87 -11.20 -9.69
C THR A 350 -11.82 -11.92 -10.51
N GLY A 351 -11.19 -12.92 -9.91
CA GLY A 351 -10.16 -13.73 -10.56
C GLY A 351 -9.40 -14.55 -9.52
N SER A 352 -8.27 -15.10 -9.93
CA SER A 352 -7.39 -15.87 -9.05
C SER A 352 -5.95 -15.40 -9.19
N PHE A 353 -5.18 -15.56 -8.11
CA PHE A 353 -3.74 -15.38 -8.15
C PHE A 353 -3.10 -16.45 -9.02
N VAL A 354 -2.12 -16.06 -9.84
CA VAL A 354 -1.33 -17.01 -10.62
C VAL A 354 -0.27 -17.63 -9.71
N PRO A 355 -0.33 -18.95 -9.44
CA PRO A 355 0.71 -19.63 -8.66
C PRO A 355 2.06 -19.48 -9.36
N THR A 356 3.09 -19.07 -8.61
CA THR A 356 4.41 -18.79 -9.17
C THR A 356 5.48 -19.35 -8.22
N PRO A 357 5.79 -20.66 -8.31
CA PRO A 357 6.83 -21.25 -7.49
C PRO A 357 8.20 -20.71 -7.90
N VAL A 358 8.96 -20.20 -6.92
CA VAL A 358 10.30 -19.62 -7.12
C VAL A 358 11.43 -20.53 -6.62
N GLY A 359 11.10 -21.59 -5.87
CA GLY A 359 12.08 -22.53 -5.33
C GLY A 359 12.89 -21.95 -4.19
N ASP A 360 14.19 -22.29 -4.14
CA ASP A 360 15.08 -21.85 -3.08
C ASP A 360 15.45 -20.37 -3.26
N LEU A 361 15.32 -19.61 -2.19
CA LEU A 361 15.64 -18.19 -2.16
C LEU A 361 17.01 -17.93 -1.51
N PRO A 362 17.71 -16.86 -1.91
CA PRO A 362 17.32 -15.89 -2.94
C PRO A 362 17.44 -16.46 -4.36
N ALA A 363 16.35 -16.43 -5.12
CA ALA A 363 16.35 -16.87 -6.51
C ALA A 363 17.14 -15.89 -7.38
N VAL A 364 18.30 -16.30 -7.86
CA VAL A 364 19.14 -15.46 -8.72
C VAL A 364 18.73 -15.66 -10.19
N GLY A 365 18.46 -14.56 -10.88
CA GLY A 365 18.25 -14.54 -12.34
C GLY A 365 16.88 -15.02 -12.83
N LYS A 366 15.93 -15.34 -11.95
CA LYS A 366 14.56 -15.69 -12.33
C LYS A 366 13.59 -14.60 -11.93
N SER A 367 12.99 -13.94 -12.92
CA SER A 367 11.91 -12.98 -12.72
C SER A 367 10.65 -13.52 -13.41
N TYR A 368 9.64 -13.84 -12.62
CA TYR A 368 8.33 -14.29 -13.11
C TYR A 368 7.37 -13.09 -13.07
N LEU A 369 7.73 -12.03 -13.78
CA LEU A 369 6.92 -10.81 -13.84
C LEU A 369 6.00 -10.87 -15.05
N PRO A 370 4.81 -10.24 -15.00
CA PRO A 370 4.01 -10.02 -16.18
C PRO A 370 4.77 -9.11 -17.16
N ASP A 371 4.52 -9.31 -18.45
CA ASP A 371 5.05 -8.43 -19.48
C ASP A 371 4.57 -7.01 -19.25
N LEU A 372 5.47 -6.05 -19.44
CA LEU A 372 5.11 -4.66 -19.31
C LEU A 372 4.40 -4.18 -20.58
N PRO A 373 3.27 -3.46 -20.47
CA PRO A 373 2.67 -2.83 -21.62
C PRO A 373 3.68 -1.88 -22.28
N PRO A 374 3.58 -1.64 -23.59
CA PRO A 374 4.44 -0.69 -24.26
C PRO A 374 4.36 0.68 -23.57
N SER A 375 5.49 1.37 -23.51
CA SER A 375 5.50 2.72 -22.96
C SER A 375 4.56 3.60 -23.81
N ARG A 376 3.77 4.45 -23.14
CA ARG A 376 2.91 5.38 -23.86
C ARG A 376 3.76 6.26 -24.75
N PRO A 377 3.34 6.49 -26.01
CA PRO A 377 3.95 7.54 -26.80
C PRO A 377 3.79 8.86 -26.02
N ARG A 378 4.90 9.50 -25.70
CA ARG A 378 4.91 10.83 -25.09
C ARG A 378 4.77 11.90 -26.18
N VAL A 379 3.65 11.83 -26.91
CA VAL A 379 3.41 12.67 -28.08
C VAL A 379 3.66 14.16 -27.78
N ALA A 380 3.11 14.66 -26.67
CA ALA A 380 3.33 16.06 -26.29
C ALA A 380 4.78 16.37 -25.94
N GLU A 381 5.49 15.48 -25.22
CA GLU A 381 6.90 15.67 -24.89
C GLU A 381 7.80 15.56 -26.12
N ASN A 382 7.50 14.64 -27.03
CA ASN A 382 8.24 14.49 -28.27
C ASN A 382 8.07 15.71 -29.16
N LEU A 383 6.83 16.19 -29.34
CA LEU A 383 6.57 17.42 -30.11
C LEU A 383 7.22 18.66 -29.48
N ARG A 384 7.19 18.78 -28.14
CA ARG A 384 7.87 19.87 -27.45
C ARG A 384 9.37 19.82 -27.65
N ARG A 385 9.97 18.62 -27.63
CA ARG A 385 11.41 18.44 -27.89
C ARG A 385 11.76 18.76 -29.33
N ALA A 386 10.97 18.26 -30.30
CA ALA A 386 11.20 18.50 -31.72
C ALA A 386 11.05 19.98 -32.13
N ASN A 387 10.23 20.73 -31.41
CA ASN A 387 9.95 22.14 -31.70
C ASN A 387 10.61 23.12 -30.70
N LYS A 388 11.54 22.66 -29.86
CA LYS A 388 12.11 23.48 -28.78
C LYS A 388 12.79 24.75 -29.33
N GLU A 389 13.68 24.60 -30.31
CA GLU A 389 14.40 25.74 -30.91
C GLU A 389 13.45 26.74 -31.55
N ILE A 390 12.41 26.25 -32.24
CA ILE A 390 11.40 27.11 -32.85
C ILE A 390 10.58 27.85 -31.78
N ALA A 391 10.20 27.17 -30.70
CA ALA A 391 9.43 27.76 -29.62
C ALA A 391 10.26 28.79 -28.80
N ASP A 392 11.57 28.57 -28.67
CA ASP A 392 12.47 29.52 -28.00
C ASP A 392 12.59 30.84 -28.78
N GLU A 393 12.58 30.76 -30.13
CA GLU A 393 12.58 31.93 -31.02
C GLU A 393 11.18 32.54 -31.24
N LYS A 394 10.16 31.68 -31.30
CA LYS A 394 8.77 31.98 -31.63
C LYS A 394 7.79 31.46 -30.56
N PRO A 395 7.74 32.07 -29.36
CA PRO A 395 6.97 31.55 -28.23
C PRO A 395 5.48 31.34 -28.51
N TRP A 396 4.90 32.11 -29.43
CA TRP A 396 3.50 32.03 -29.88
C TRP A 396 3.17 30.71 -30.59
N THR A 397 4.17 29.97 -31.06
CA THR A 397 3.96 28.68 -31.73
C THR A 397 3.67 27.53 -30.75
N THR A 398 4.00 27.69 -29.45
CA THR A 398 3.88 26.63 -28.44
C THR A 398 2.43 26.09 -28.38
N GLY A 399 1.44 26.97 -28.30
CA GLY A 399 0.03 26.57 -28.25
C GLY A 399 -0.45 25.83 -29.51
N LEU A 400 0.18 26.08 -30.66
CA LEU A 400 -0.23 25.48 -31.93
C LEU A 400 0.14 23.97 -31.99
N TYR A 401 1.37 23.62 -31.68
CA TYR A 401 1.75 22.20 -31.69
C TYR A 401 1.22 21.43 -30.47
N GLU A 402 1.04 22.08 -29.31
CA GLU A 402 0.39 21.45 -28.15
C GLU A 402 -1.09 21.15 -28.42
N SER A 403 -1.80 22.00 -29.12
CA SER A 403 -3.17 21.75 -29.57
C SER A 403 -3.25 20.53 -30.50
N MET A 404 -2.29 20.34 -31.39
CA MET A 404 -2.22 19.15 -32.24
C MET A 404 -1.94 17.88 -31.43
N ALA A 405 -1.07 17.96 -30.40
CA ALA A 405 -0.87 16.85 -29.45
C ALA A 405 -2.16 16.52 -28.68
N ALA A 406 -2.93 17.52 -28.27
CA ALA A 406 -4.22 17.32 -27.60
C ALA A 406 -5.23 16.60 -28.49
N VAL A 407 -5.28 16.91 -29.79
CA VAL A 407 -6.09 16.18 -30.76
C VAL A 407 -5.73 14.69 -30.78
N ASP A 408 -4.44 14.35 -30.82
CA ASP A 408 -3.98 12.97 -30.82
C ASP A 408 -4.36 12.21 -29.54
N ILE A 409 -4.33 12.90 -28.39
CA ILE A 409 -4.76 12.34 -27.11
C ILE A 409 -6.27 12.09 -27.10
N ILE A 410 -7.07 13.04 -27.58
CA ILE A 410 -8.53 12.95 -27.61
C ILE A 410 -8.99 11.81 -28.55
N LEU A 411 -8.38 11.69 -29.73
CA LEU A 411 -8.72 10.64 -30.69
C LEU A 411 -8.46 9.23 -30.16
N LYS A 412 -7.49 9.07 -29.24
CA LYS A 412 -7.17 7.79 -28.57
C LYS A 412 -8.09 7.48 -27.38
N ARG A 413 -8.99 8.39 -27.00
CA ARG A 413 -9.93 8.19 -25.89
C ARG A 413 -11.29 7.68 -26.40
N GLY A 414 -11.99 6.93 -25.54
CA GLY A 414 -13.29 6.33 -25.84
C GLY A 414 -14.48 7.30 -25.82
N PHE A 415 -14.29 8.58 -26.19
CA PHE A 415 -15.40 9.54 -26.25
C PHE A 415 -16.24 9.37 -27.51
N ASP A 416 -17.55 9.23 -27.39
CA ASP A 416 -18.48 9.16 -28.54
C ASP A 416 -18.39 10.39 -29.46
N GLN A 417 -18.04 11.54 -28.91
CA GLN A 417 -17.95 12.80 -29.62
C GLN A 417 -16.52 13.25 -29.92
N ARG A 418 -15.53 12.33 -29.83
CA ARG A 418 -14.10 12.66 -30.02
C ARG A 418 -13.81 13.40 -31.32
N ASN A 419 -14.45 13.01 -32.41
CA ASN A 419 -14.24 13.62 -33.73
C ASN A 419 -14.75 15.07 -33.76
N ARG A 420 -15.86 15.36 -33.10
CA ARG A 420 -16.39 16.74 -33.01
C ARG A 420 -15.45 17.64 -32.19
N ILE A 421 -14.93 17.12 -31.07
CA ILE A 421 -13.97 17.85 -30.23
C ILE A 421 -12.69 18.10 -31.03
N ALA A 422 -12.16 17.09 -31.70
CA ALA A 422 -10.95 17.19 -32.51
C ALA A 422 -11.12 18.23 -33.64
N LEU A 423 -12.27 18.22 -34.36
CA LEU A 423 -12.57 19.19 -35.40
C LEU A 423 -12.51 20.63 -34.87
N LEU A 424 -13.10 20.90 -33.71
CA LEU A 424 -13.10 22.24 -33.09
C LEU A 424 -11.69 22.70 -32.74
N ILE A 425 -10.87 21.80 -32.16
CA ILE A 425 -9.50 22.14 -31.77
C ILE A 425 -8.65 22.43 -33.02
N ILE A 426 -8.70 21.57 -34.03
CA ILE A 426 -7.93 21.76 -35.27
C ILE A 426 -8.33 23.06 -35.97
N ASP A 427 -9.62 23.35 -36.08
CA ASP A 427 -10.13 24.56 -36.72
C ASP A 427 -9.70 25.83 -35.99
N SER A 428 -9.81 25.85 -34.65
CA SER A 428 -9.35 26.96 -33.81
C SER A 428 -7.83 27.15 -33.89
N THR A 429 -7.08 26.06 -33.94
CA THR A 429 -5.61 26.09 -34.08
C THR A 429 -5.18 26.76 -35.36
N LEU A 430 -5.83 26.41 -36.48
CA LEU A 430 -5.54 27.05 -37.79
C LEU A 430 -5.91 28.53 -37.81
N GLU A 431 -7.03 28.88 -37.20
CA GLU A 431 -7.44 30.29 -37.13
C GLU A 431 -6.45 31.13 -36.33
N ILE A 432 -6.00 30.59 -35.16
CA ILE A 432 -4.97 31.23 -34.33
C ILE A 432 -3.66 31.32 -35.14
N ALA A 433 -3.24 30.23 -35.79
CA ALA A 433 -2.00 30.18 -36.57
C ALA A 433 -1.94 31.25 -37.66
N PHE A 434 -3.04 31.47 -38.39
CA PHE A 434 -3.12 32.53 -39.40
C PHE A 434 -2.99 33.92 -38.82
N LYS A 435 -3.63 34.17 -37.66
CA LYS A 435 -3.56 35.46 -36.97
C LYS A 435 -2.15 35.71 -36.43
N GLU A 436 -1.55 34.72 -35.78
CA GLU A 436 -0.16 34.79 -35.29
C GLU A 436 0.85 35.02 -36.41
N TYR A 437 0.66 34.39 -37.56
CA TYR A 437 1.50 34.61 -38.74
C TYR A 437 1.42 36.04 -39.24
N LEU A 438 0.25 36.62 -39.34
CA LEU A 438 0.09 38.03 -39.77
C LEU A 438 0.71 39.01 -38.77
N VAL A 439 0.60 38.76 -37.48
CA VAL A 439 1.14 39.62 -36.43
C VAL A 439 2.67 39.50 -36.33
N ASN A 440 3.19 38.28 -36.26
CA ASN A 440 4.57 38.03 -35.88
C ASN A 440 5.52 37.80 -37.05
N GLU A 441 5.04 37.20 -38.16
CA GLU A 441 5.92 36.86 -39.28
C GLU A 441 5.84 37.91 -40.41
N VAL A 442 4.63 38.40 -40.70
CA VAL A 442 4.47 39.45 -41.71
C VAL A 442 4.84 40.83 -41.14
N GLY A 443 4.72 40.99 -39.83
CA GLY A 443 5.11 42.18 -39.08
C GLY A 443 3.88 43.06 -38.76
N GLY A 444 3.61 43.18 -37.43
CA GLY A 444 2.53 44.00 -36.89
C GLY A 444 2.64 45.50 -37.22
N GLU A 445 3.83 46.00 -37.51
CA GLU A 445 4.08 47.38 -37.91
C GLU A 445 3.44 47.73 -39.27
N ARG A 446 3.15 46.73 -40.14
CA ARG A 446 2.43 46.91 -41.40
C ARG A 446 0.93 47.11 -41.22
N TYR A 447 0.42 46.69 -40.09
CA TYR A 447 -1.01 46.78 -39.76
C TYR A 447 -1.14 47.51 -38.44
N GLY A 448 -1.69 48.71 -38.47
CA GLY A 448 -2.10 49.37 -37.25
C GLY A 448 -3.16 48.56 -36.50
N ASP A 449 -3.25 48.70 -35.17
CA ASP A 449 -4.13 47.89 -34.29
C ASP A 449 -5.60 47.90 -34.76
N ASP A 450 -6.12 49.02 -35.24
CA ASP A 450 -7.48 49.14 -35.75
C ASP A 450 -7.71 48.31 -37.03
N ARG A 451 -6.68 48.20 -37.87
CA ARG A 451 -6.76 47.39 -39.08
C ARG A 451 -6.71 45.91 -38.78
N LEU A 452 -5.83 45.48 -37.85
CA LEU A 452 -5.78 44.09 -37.38
C LEU A 452 -7.10 43.70 -36.72
N LYS A 453 -7.68 44.55 -35.90
CA LYS A 453 -8.95 44.30 -35.24
C LYS A 453 -10.06 44.04 -36.28
N LYS A 454 -10.22 44.91 -37.27
CA LYS A 454 -11.19 44.73 -38.37
C LYS A 454 -10.91 43.49 -39.21
N LEU A 455 -9.64 43.19 -39.51
CA LEU A 455 -9.25 42.01 -40.26
C LEU A 455 -9.62 40.72 -39.52
N PHE A 456 -9.43 40.68 -38.19
CA PHE A 456 -9.69 39.50 -37.35
C PHE A 456 -11.18 39.25 -37.05
N GLU A 457 -12.06 40.22 -37.30
CA GLU A 457 -13.50 40.04 -37.22
C GLU A 457 -14.04 39.07 -38.27
N ASN A 458 -13.35 38.96 -39.43
CA ASN A 458 -13.81 38.11 -40.53
C ASN A 458 -12.72 37.14 -40.98
N ARG A 459 -12.97 35.86 -40.77
CA ARG A 459 -12.04 34.78 -41.14
C ARG A 459 -11.69 34.76 -42.63
N ILE A 460 -12.66 35.06 -43.53
CA ILE A 460 -12.41 35.12 -44.97
C ILE A 460 -11.38 36.21 -45.27
N SER A 461 -11.53 37.38 -44.65
CA SER A 461 -10.57 38.47 -44.77
C SER A 461 -9.17 38.07 -44.31
N VAL A 462 -9.06 37.29 -43.24
CA VAL A 462 -7.78 36.71 -42.77
C VAL A 462 -7.17 35.80 -43.84
N HIS A 463 -7.98 34.89 -44.39
CA HIS A 463 -7.48 33.97 -45.43
C HIS A 463 -7.04 34.73 -46.71
N ASP A 464 -7.79 35.74 -47.15
CA ASP A 464 -7.42 36.54 -48.30
C ASP A 464 -6.17 37.39 -48.07
N GLU A 465 -5.95 37.83 -46.85
CA GLU A 465 -4.72 38.52 -46.49
C GLU A 465 -3.52 37.58 -46.45
N ILE A 466 -3.66 36.37 -45.86
CA ILE A 466 -2.61 35.33 -45.86
C ILE A 466 -2.21 34.96 -47.29
N LYS A 467 -3.17 34.78 -48.21
CA LYS A 467 -2.89 34.46 -49.63
C LYS A 467 -1.94 35.45 -50.30
N LYS A 468 -1.87 36.69 -49.84
CA LYS A 468 -0.94 37.70 -50.38
C LYS A 468 0.51 37.48 -49.93
N HIS A 469 0.71 36.70 -48.86
CA HIS A 469 2.01 36.50 -48.27
C HIS A 469 2.56 35.08 -48.41
N VAL A 470 1.72 34.12 -48.84
CA VAL A 470 2.10 32.73 -49.05
C VAL A 470 1.70 32.24 -50.43
N ASP A 471 2.62 31.56 -51.11
CA ASP A 471 2.33 30.94 -52.42
C ASP A 471 1.98 29.44 -52.22
N TRP A 472 0.72 29.20 -51.84
CA TRP A 472 0.24 27.84 -51.65
C TRP A 472 -0.68 27.41 -52.81
N PRO A 473 -0.59 26.10 -53.20
CA PRO A 473 -1.48 25.55 -54.19
C PRO A 473 -2.96 25.74 -53.81
N GLU A 474 -3.80 26.07 -54.77
CA GLU A 474 -5.25 26.25 -54.59
C GLU A 474 -5.92 25.03 -53.92
N LYS A 475 -5.36 23.84 -54.12
CA LYS A 475 -5.81 22.61 -53.47
C LYS A 475 -5.76 22.69 -51.94
N VAL A 476 -4.76 23.35 -51.35
CA VAL A 476 -4.62 23.53 -49.89
C VAL A 476 -5.74 24.41 -49.37
N TRP A 477 -6.02 25.54 -50.05
CA TRP A 477 -7.09 26.46 -49.66
C TRP A 477 -8.47 25.82 -49.78
N ARG A 478 -8.75 25.01 -50.81
CA ARG A 478 -9.99 24.25 -50.91
C ARG A 478 -10.19 23.28 -49.76
N ARG A 479 -9.14 22.60 -49.31
CA ARG A 479 -9.24 21.68 -48.18
C ARG A 479 -9.49 22.45 -46.87
N ILE A 480 -8.83 23.58 -46.64
CA ILE A 480 -9.07 24.43 -45.46
C ILE A 480 -10.53 24.90 -45.48
N SER A 481 -11.04 25.40 -46.62
CA SER A 481 -12.43 25.87 -46.74
C SER A 481 -13.43 24.75 -46.53
N TYR A 482 -13.18 23.55 -47.04
CA TYR A 482 -14.03 22.38 -46.80
C TYR A 482 -14.21 22.07 -45.32
N PHE A 483 -13.13 22.02 -44.53
CA PHE A 483 -13.21 21.72 -43.12
C PHE A 483 -13.80 22.85 -42.28
N TYR A 484 -13.58 24.09 -42.70
CA TYR A 484 -14.28 25.24 -42.14
C TYR A 484 -15.78 25.15 -42.33
N ASP A 485 -16.25 24.82 -43.55
CA ASP A 485 -17.66 24.63 -43.83
C ASP A 485 -18.25 23.45 -43.06
N LEU A 486 -17.49 22.36 -42.89
CA LEU A 486 -17.90 21.21 -42.08
C LEU A 486 -18.10 21.63 -40.61
N ARG A 487 -17.16 22.40 -40.05
CA ARG A 487 -17.26 22.94 -38.70
C ARG A 487 -18.44 23.91 -38.57
N ARG A 488 -18.63 24.80 -39.54
CA ARG A 488 -19.75 25.74 -39.56
C ARG A 488 -21.09 25.02 -39.54
N LYS A 489 -21.27 24.02 -40.38
CA LYS A 489 -22.47 23.16 -40.42
C LYS A 489 -22.67 22.48 -39.05
N MET A 490 -21.64 21.88 -38.48
CA MET A 490 -21.72 21.22 -37.17
C MET A 490 -22.22 22.15 -36.06
N ILE A 491 -21.80 23.42 -36.08
CA ILE A 491 -22.20 24.40 -35.05
C ILE A 491 -23.61 24.92 -35.27
N HIS A 492 -23.96 25.24 -36.51
CA HIS A 492 -25.21 25.96 -36.84
C HIS A 492 -26.37 25.03 -37.19
N GLU A 493 -26.11 23.82 -37.74
CA GLU A 493 -27.14 22.87 -38.17
C GLU A 493 -27.43 21.77 -37.14
N ARG A 494 -26.96 21.92 -35.91
CA ARG A 494 -27.09 20.94 -34.80
C ARG A 494 -26.40 19.58 -35.05
N ALA A 495 -26.71 18.58 -34.21
CA ALA A 495 -26.00 17.31 -34.11
C ALA A 495 -26.12 16.32 -35.27
N THR A 496 -26.75 16.70 -36.40
CA THR A 496 -27.01 15.80 -37.54
C THR A 496 -25.82 15.61 -38.49
N VAL A 497 -24.76 16.43 -38.34
CA VAL A 497 -23.56 16.30 -39.18
C VAL A 497 -22.67 15.20 -38.66
N SER A 498 -22.52 14.12 -39.42
CA SER A 498 -21.60 13.03 -39.12
C SER A 498 -20.17 13.43 -39.49
N ILE A 499 -19.25 13.26 -38.55
CA ILE A 499 -17.82 13.51 -38.75
C ILE A 499 -17.08 12.19 -38.57
N SER A 500 -16.58 11.65 -39.68
CA SER A 500 -15.86 10.38 -39.69
C SER A 500 -14.41 10.53 -39.20
N ASP A 501 -13.80 9.42 -38.76
CA ASP A 501 -12.38 9.36 -38.42
C ASP A 501 -11.52 9.84 -39.61
N SER A 502 -11.85 9.43 -40.81
CA SER A 502 -11.17 9.88 -42.05
C SER A 502 -11.25 11.40 -42.28
N ASN A 503 -12.37 12.05 -41.90
CA ASN A 503 -12.45 13.51 -41.97
C ASN A 503 -11.41 14.15 -41.04
N ILE A 504 -11.28 13.62 -39.80
CA ILE A 504 -10.35 14.18 -38.82
C ILE A 504 -8.91 13.91 -39.19
N GLU A 505 -8.57 12.71 -39.64
CA GLU A 505 -7.21 12.37 -40.12
C GLU A 505 -6.79 13.29 -41.26
N ASN A 506 -7.70 13.48 -42.24
CA ASN A 506 -7.45 14.38 -43.35
C ASN A 506 -7.28 15.84 -42.92
N PHE A 507 -8.09 16.31 -41.96
CA PHE A 507 -7.98 17.69 -41.47
C PHE A 507 -6.71 17.89 -40.65
N ARG A 508 -6.36 16.90 -39.81
CA ARG A 508 -5.10 16.89 -39.08
C ARG A 508 -3.89 17.00 -39.99
N ALA A 509 -3.87 16.22 -41.08
CA ALA A 509 -2.80 16.29 -42.07
C ALA A 509 -2.70 17.67 -42.76
N VAL A 510 -3.85 18.30 -43.09
CA VAL A 510 -3.88 19.66 -43.62
C VAL A 510 -3.34 20.67 -42.61
N ALA A 511 -3.75 20.57 -41.35
CA ALA A 511 -3.31 21.48 -40.30
C ALA A 511 -1.79 21.37 -40.05
N GLN A 512 -1.27 20.15 -39.99
CA GLN A 512 0.18 19.94 -39.85
C GLN A 512 0.97 20.51 -41.06
N ASP A 513 0.49 20.32 -42.30
CA ASP A 513 1.13 20.89 -43.49
C ASP A 513 1.11 22.43 -43.44
N VAL A 514 0.00 23.02 -43.03
CA VAL A 514 -0.11 24.48 -42.86
C VAL A 514 0.83 25.00 -41.79
N LEU A 515 0.86 24.39 -40.60
CA LEU A 515 1.71 24.80 -39.49
C LEU A 515 3.21 24.63 -39.81
N LYS A 516 3.57 23.56 -40.54
CA LYS A 516 4.93 23.36 -41.05
C LYS A 516 5.32 24.46 -42.04
N ARG A 517 4.43 24.84 -42.94
CA ARG A 517 4.70 25.91 -43.94
C ARG A 517 4.78 27.30 -43.34
N LEU A 518 3.96 27.61 -42.31
CA LEU A 518 3.94 28.93 -41.70
C LEU A 518 5.11 29.15 -40.71
N PHE A 519 5.45 28.12 -39.90
CA PHE A 519 6.34 28.27 -38.77
C PHE A 519 7.46 27.24 -38.73
N ASN A 520 7.58 26.38 -39.74
CA ASN A 520 8.53 25.26 -39.76
C ASN A 520 8.36 24.23 -38.64
N LEU A 521 7.14 24.12 -38.06
CA LEU A 521 6.86 23.18 -36.97
C LEU A 521 7.00 21.72 -37.43
N GLN A 522 7.54 20.88 -36.54
CA GLN A 522 7.78 19.46 -36.79
C GLN A 522 6.70 18.61 -36.12
N PHE A 523 6.15 17.63 -36.86
CA PHE A 523 5.06 16.73 -36.43
C PHE A 523 5.37 15.25 -36.67
N GLU A 524 6.57 14.91 -37.09
CA GLU A 524 6.96 13.51 -37.31
C GLU A 524 7.23 12.82 -35.96
N GLU A 525 6.75 11.56 -35.84
CA GLU A 525 6.88 10.72 -34.63
C GLU A 525 8.32 10.26 -34.39
#